data_f06de3e37925ebf8ef3ff5e3b4edade7
#
_entry.id   f06de3e37925ebf8ef3ff5e3b4edade7
#
_cell.length_a   1.000
_cell.length_b   1.000
_cell.length_c   1.000
_cell.angle_alpha   90.00
_cell.angle_beta   90.00
_cell.angle_gamma   90.00
#
_symmetry.space_group_name_H-M   'P 1'
#
loop_
_entity.id
_entity.type
_entity.pdbx_description
1 polymer ?
#
loop_
_entity_poly.entity_id
_entity_poly.type
_entity_poly.pdbx_seq_one_letter_code
_entity_poly.pdbx_strand_id
1 'polypeptide(L)'
;MRPATSEEYEKMMVSLDGHLASLGLGPAQRPLNAALVVSATLGLSGTPILGGSSDRGENFSPKDLLARVHDWYEETYGDRTKIDFSPGSVVISLHGNLWEIKMPKVWGSFRMFISPDLSNTGNHIATRGAPPVQHNILCSVQGMTPAYAKRLSKDEMLLLAGNFINGYEAVMCLDDLKGHSFFDEARVDYRHSVDALLTGHELSKARWDTAQCAEKVLKGLLGRDGHAYPTSGRKGHDIEHLGDLVKEHLGIDLPTADLAVVHCSPAVRYGQERSTTEQALAAHEALVRLLHLLAQARVHHTHWPDP
;
A
#
# COMPACT_ATOMS: atom_id res chain seq x y z
N MET A 1 -29.85 -2.44 -26.68
CA MET A 1 -29.66 -3.32 -27.86
C MET A 1 -28.29 -3.94 -27.78
N ARG A 2 -28.15 -5.23 -28.05
CA ARG A 2 -26.86 -5.94 -28.02
C ARG A 2 -26.06 -5.59 -29.27
N PRO A 3 -24.80 -5.10 -29.18
CA PRO A 3 -23.97 -4.81 -30.34
C PRO A 3 -23.64 -6.11 -31.11
N ALA A 4 -23.68 -6.04 -32.42
CA ALA A 4 -23.37 -7.13 -33.34
C ALA A 4 -22.12 -6.86 -34.20
N THR A 5 -21.63 -5.63 -34.18
CA THR A 5 -20.43 -5.18 -34.90
C THR A 5 -19.47 -4.45 -33.99
N SER A 6 -18.19 -4.37 -34.41
CA SER A 6 -17.17 -3.60 -33.66
C SER A 6 -17.50 -2.11 -33.57
N GLU A 7 -18.11 -1.54 -34.60
CA GLU A 7 -18.51 -0.13 -34.62
C GLU A 7 -19.65 0.15 -33.60
N GLU A 8 -20.65 -0.73 -33.55
CA GLU A 8 -21.74 -0.62 -32.57
C GLU A 8 -21.22 -0.79 -31.14
N TYR A 9 -20.27 -1.72 -30.96
CA TYR A 9 -19.63 -1.93 -29.68
C TYR A 9 -18.85 -0.70 -29.23
N GLU A 10 -18.04 -0.11 -30.12
CA GLU A 10 -17.26 1.10 -29.82
C GLU A 10 -18.17 2.27 -29.42
N LYS A 11 -19.23 2.51 -30.16
CA LYS A 11 -20.24 3.53 -29.83
C LYS A 11 -20.88 3.31 -28.46
N MET A 12 -21.19 2.03 -28.15
CA MET A 12 -21.73 1.66 -26.84
C MET A 12 -20.72 1.96 -25.72
N MET A 13 -19.46 1.58 -25.90
CA MET A 13 -18.42 1.79 -24.87
C MET A 13 -18.12 3.25 -24.64
N VAL A 14 -17.97 4.05 -25.69
CA VAL A 14 -17.76 5.50 -25.58
C VAL A 14 -18.92 6.17 -24.83
N SER A 15 -20.16 5.81 -25.14
CA SER A 15 -21.35 6.34 -24.46
C SER A 15 -21.39 5.91 -22.98
N LEU A 16 -21.11 4.64 -22.71
CA LEU A 16 -21.09 4.08 -21.34
C LEU A 16 -19.99 4.72 -20.51
N ASP A 17 -18.78 4.86 -21.05
CA ASP A 17 -17.66 5.49 -20.35
C ASP A 17 -17.97 6.96 -20.02
N GLY A 18 -18.50 7.72 -20.98
CA GLY A 18 -18.94 9.10 -20.75
C GLY A 18 -20.01 9.21 -19.65
N HIS A 19 -20.95 8.27 -19.59
CA HIS A 19 -21.95 8.21 -18.53
C HIS A 19 -21.29 7.93 -17.17
N LEU A 20 -20.43 6.93 -17.06
CA LEU A 20 -19.72 6.60 -15.82
C LEU A 20 -18.81 7.75 -15.36
N ALA A 21 -18.18 8.46 -16.31
CA ALA A 21 -17.43 9.67 -16.01
C ALA A 21 -18.30 10.78 -15.41
N SER A 22 -19.50 10.98 -15.94
CA SER A 22 -20.45 11.98 -15.44
C SER A 22 -20.95 11.68 -14.01
N LEU A 23 -20.88 10.43 -13.59
CA LEU A 23 -21.14 9.98 -12.21
C LEU A 23 -19.95 10.19 -11.26
N GLY A 24 -18.85 10.78 -11.73
CA GLY A 24 -17.65 11.05 -10.94
C GLY A 24 -16.71 9.84 -10.79
N LEU A 25 -16.95 8.74 -11.52
CA LEU A 25 -16.09 7.56 -11.43
C LEU A 25 -14.75 7.79 -12.17
N GLY A 26 -13.65 7.54 -11.47
CA GLY A 26 -12.30 7.57 -12.06
C GLY A 26 -12.03 6.38 -13.01
N PRO A 27 -11.00 6.48 -13.87
CA PRO A 27 -10.67 5.42 -14.84
C PRO A 27 -10.53 4.03 -14.23
N ALA A 28 -9.97 3.92 -13.02
CA ALA A 28 -9.78 2.64 -12.33
C ALA A 28 -11.10 1.98 -11.85
N GLN A 29 -12.14 2.79 -11.63
CA GLN A 29 -13.45 2.30 -11.15
C GLN A 29 -14.38 1.92 -12.30
N ARG A 30 -14.18 2.48 -13.50
CA ARG A 30 -15.08 2.35 -14.63
C ARG A 30 -15.14 0.93 -15.22
N PRO A 31 -14.02 0.18 -15.36
CA PRO A 31 -14.06 -1.17 -15.96
C PRO A 31 -15.06 -2.10 -15.26
N LEU A 32 -15.00 -2.16 -13.92
CA LEU A 32 -15.91 -2.99 -13.14
C LEU A 32 -17.36 -2.53 -13.27
N ASN A 33 -17.62 -1.22 -13.16
CA ASN A 33 -18.96 -0.67 -13.27
C ASN A 33 -19.52 -0.86 -14.68
N ALA A 34 -18.72 -0.69 -15.73
CA ALA A 34 -19.13 -0.97 -17.10
C ALA A 34 -19.47 -2.44 -17.31
N ALA A 35 -18.64 -3.36 -16.79
CA ALA A 35 -18.93 -4.79 -16.86
C ALA A 35 -20.23 -5.16 -16.14
N LEU A 36 -20.53 -4.56 -15.00
CA LEU A 36 -21.80 -4.73 -14.28
C LEU A 36 -23.00 -4.24 -15.11
N VAL A 37 -22.90 -3.05 -15.70
CA VAL A 37 -23.97 -2.49 -16.57
C VAL A 37 -24.20 -3.37 -17.78
N VAL A 38 -23.12 -3.78 -18.47
CA VAL A 38 -23.22 -4.68 -19.64
C VAL A 38 -23.81 -6.03 -19.25
N SER A 39 -23.34 -6.62 -18.13
CA SER A 39 -23.87 -7.88 -17.61
C SER A 39 -25.37 -7.79 -17.31
N ALA A 40 -25.80 -6.74 -16.60
CA ALA A 40 -27.22 -6.50 -16.32
C ALA A 40 -28.03 -6.32 -17.59
N THR A 41 -27.52 -5.54 -18.56
CA THR A 41 -28.18 -5.29 -19.84
C THR A 41 -28.37 -6.57 -20.68
N LEU A 42 -27.43 -7.51 -20.59
CA LEU A 42 -27.44 -8.79 -21.29
C LEU A 42 -28.14 -9.90 -20.49
N GLY A 43 -28.62 -9.62 -19.29
CA GLY A 43 -29.29 -10.60 -18.43
C GLY A 43 -28.41 -11.72 -17.93
N LEU A 44 -27.09 -11.44 -17.73
CA LEU A 44 -26.12 -12.42 -17.28
C LEU A 44 -26.08 -12.45 -15.76
N SER A 45 -26.72 -13.41 -15.14
CA SER A 45 -26.64 -13.66 -13.71
C SER A 45 -25.51 -14.65 -13.38
N GLY A 46 -24.67 -14.34 -12.41
CA GLY A 46 -23.64 -15.25 -11.88
C GLY A 46 -22.36 -15.38 -12.72
N THR A 47 -22.14 -14.55 -13.72
CA THR A 47 -20.92 -14.54 -14.52
C THR A 47 -19.79 -13.84 -13.73
N PRO A 48 -18.60 -14.45 -13.60
CA PRO A 48 -17.47 -13.78 -12.97
C PRO A 48 -17.10 -12.53 -13.78
N ILE A 49 -17.11 -11.39 -13.12
CA ILE A 49 -16.85 -10.08 -13.74
C ILE A 49 -15.33 -9.78 -13.78
N LEU A 50 -14.53 -10.61 -13.14
CA LEU A 50 -13.10 -10.38 -12.94
C LEU A 50 -12.25 -11.20 -13.92
N GLY A 51 -11.50 -10.50 -14.76
CA GLY A 51 -10.40 -11.01 -15.57
C GLY A 51 -10.75 -11.25 -17.03
N GLY A 52 -9.86 -10.84 -17.92
CA GLY A 52 -9.90 -11.20 -19.32
C GLY A 52 -9.83 -12.73 -19.45
N SER A 53 -10.96 -13.35 -19.77
CA SER A 53 -11.02 -14.79 -20.00
C SER A 53 -10.32 -15.12 -21.33
N SER A 54 -9.39 -16.07 -21.30
CA SER A 54 -8.77 -16.62 -22.53
C SER A 54 -9.82 -17.33 -23.42
N ASP A 55 -10.92 -17.78 -22.82
CA ASP A 55 -12.06 -18.37 -23.52
C ASP A 55 -13.18 -17.34 -23.66
N ARG A 56 -13.26 -16.70 -24.83
CA ARG A 56 -14.22 -15.63 -25.14
C ARG A 56 -15.55 -16.16 -25.70
N GLY A 57 -15.58 -17.42 -26.16
CA GLY A 57 -16.70 -17.96 -26.90
C GLY A 57 -16.84 -17.38 -28.32
N GLU A 58 -18.06 -17.37 -28.84
CA GLU A 58 -18.33 -16.80 -30.17
C GLU A 58 -18.23 -15.28 -30.16
N ASN A 59 -17.84 -14.70 -31.30
CA ASN A 59 -17.75 -13.27 -31.52
C ASN A 59 -19.05 -12.54 -31.17
N PHE A 60 -18.97 -11.47 -30.40
CA PHE A 60 -20.12 -10.74 -29.83
C PHE A 60 -21.09 -11.59 -29.00
N SER A 61 -20.68 -12.77 -28.53
CA SER A 61 -21.44 -13.49 -27.50
C SER A 61 -21.45 -12.68 -26.20
N PRO A 62 -22.37 -12.92 -25.26
CA PRO A 62 -22.36 -12.23 -23.98
C PRO A 62 -21.01 -12.32 -23.23
N LYS A 63 -20.37 -13.48 -23.33
CA LYS A 63 -19.03 -13.71 -22.71
C LYS A 63 -17.94 -12.92 -23.40
N ASP A 64 -17.94 -12.87 -24.75
CA ASP A 64 -16.99 -12.06 -25.52
C ASP A 64 -17.19 -10.56 -25.26
N LEU A 65 -18.42 -10.09 -25.19
CA LEU A 65 -18.71 -8.68 -24.88
C LEU A 65 -18.19 -8.25 -23.52
N LEU A 66 -18.31 -9.09 -22.49
CA LEU A 66 -17.74 -8.80 -21.18
C LEU A 66 -16.20 -8.77 -21.18
N ALA A 67 -15.56 -9.71 -21.90
CA ALA A 67 -14.11 -9.69 -22.06
C ALA A 67 -13.63 -8.42 -22.77
N ARG A 68 -14.35 -8.01 -23.84
CA ARG A 68 -14.08 -6.78 -24.60
C ARG A 68 -14.21 -5.51 -23.76
N VAL A 69 -15.08 -5.48 -22.73
CA VAL A 69 -15.16 -4.32 -21.82
C VAL A 69 -13.81 -4.09 -21.14
N HIS A 70 -13.19 -5.15 -20.63
CA HIS A 70 -11.88 -5.04 -19.99
C HIS A 70 -10.80 -4.56 -20.98
N ASP A 71 -10.75 -5.19 -22.17
CA ASP A 71 -9.78 -4.83 -23.20
C ASP A 71 -9.92 -3.37 -23.64
N TRP A 72 -11.15 -2.91 -23.86
CA TRP A 72 -11.41 -1.54 -24.28
C TRP A 72 -10.90 -0.52 -23.26
N TYR A 73 -11.10 -0.79 -21.97
CA TYR A 73 -10.58 0.07 -20.92
C TYR A 73 -9.06 0.01 -20.83
N GLU A 74 -8.46 -1.17 -20.98
CA GLU A 74 -7.01 -1.34 -20.98
C GLU A 74 -6.36 -0.62 -22.18
N GLU A 75 -6.94 -0.74 -23.38
CA GLU A 75 -6.50 -0.02 -24.58
C GLU A 75 -6.69 1.48 -24.47
N THR A 76 -7.80 1.96 -23.88
CA THR A 76 -8.13 3.38 -23.79
C THR A 76 -7.37 4.12 -22.68
N TYR A 77 -7.21 3.50 -21.52
CA TYR A 77 -6.68 4.16 -20.32
C TYR A 77 -5.39 3.55 -19.79
N GLY A 78 -4.98 2.37 -20.27
CA GLY A 78 -3.74 1.68 -19.87
C GLY A 78 -3.65 1.50 -18.36
N ASP A 79 -2.52 1.88 -17.79
CA ASP A 79 -2.26 1.73 -16.35
C ASP A 79 -3.21 2.50 -15.45
N ARG A 80 -3.93 3.50 -15.97
CA ARG A 80 -4.93 4.25 -15.19
C ARG A 80 -6.16 3.42 -14.79
N THR A 81 -6.36 2.25 -15.40
CA THR A 81 -7.41 1.29 -15.03
C THR A 81 -7.00 0.39 -13.86
N LYS A 82 -5.71 0.34 -13.55
CA LYS A 82 -5.19 -0.51 -12.48
C LYS A 82 -5.52 0.10 -11.13
N ILE A 83 -6.23 -0.68 -10.30
CA ILE A 83 -6.47 -0.32 -8.90
C ILE A 83 -5.26 -0.78 -8.09
N ASP A 84 -4.61 0.18 -7.45
CA ASP A 84 -3.58 -0.12 -6.47
C ASP A 84 -4.22 -0.39 -5.11
N PHE A 85 -4.27 -1.65 -4.72
CA PHE A 85 -4.76 -2.07 -3.41
C PHE A 85 -3.65 -2.12 -2.35
N SER A 86 -2.43 -1.74 -2.71
CA SER A 86 -1.33 -1.74 -1.74
C SER A 86 -1.62 -0.78 -0.59
N PRO A 87 -1.49 -1.22 0.65
CA PRO A 87 -1.62 -0.33 1.81
C PRO A 87 -0.45 0.66 1.92
N GLY A 88 0.65 0.40 1.21
CA GLY A 88 1.86 1.23 1.19
C GLY A 88 3.10 0.41 0.85
N SER A 89 4.25 1.04 1.00
CA SER A 89 5.56 0.46 0.66
C SER A 89 6.56 0.75 1.76
N VAL A 90 7.65 -0.03 1.80
CA VAL A 90 8.86 0.30 2.55
C VAL A 90 10.03 0.51 1.60
N VAL A 91 11.00 1.29 2.04
CA VAL A 91 12.24 1.54 1.28
C VAL A 91 13.41 0.85 1.97
N ILE A 92 14.23 0.18 1.18
CA ILE A 92 15.45 -0.48 1.64
C ILE A 92 16.64 -0.07 0.78
N SER A 93 17.86 -0.27 1.28
CA SER A 93 19.08 -0.14 0.49
C SER A 93 19.62 -1.50 0.10
N LEU A 94 19.87 -1.71 -1.21
CA LEU A 94 20.60 -2.86 -1.74
C LEU A 94 21.68 -2.37 -2.70
N HIS A 95 22.93 -2.76 -2.45
CA HIS A 95 24.09 -2.36 -3.26
C HIS A 95 24.20 -0.84 -3.48
N GLY A 96 23.86 -0.05 -2.45
CA GLY A 96 23.92 1.42 -2.48
C GLY A 96 22.76 2.09 -3.24
N ASN A 97 21.78 1.33 -3.73
CA ASN A 97 20.57 1.86 -4.36
C ASN A 97 19.37 1.69 -3.44
N LEU A 98 18.45 2.64 -3.49
CA LEU A 98 17.17 2.54 -2.80
C LEU A 98 16.18 1.73 -3.63
N TRP A 99 15.48 0.83 -2.97
CA TRP A 99 14.46 -0.03 -3.59
C TRP A 99 13.16 0.08 -2.82
N GLU A 100 12.07 0.20 -3.56
CA GLU A 100 10.72 0.12 -3.01
C GLU A 100 10.28 -1.34 -2.89
N ILE A 101 9.82 -1.74 -1.71
CA ILE A 101 9.09 -3.00 -1.51
C ILE A 101 7.63 -2.65 -1.30
N LYS A 102 6.80 -2.92 -2.29
CA LYS A 102 5.37 -2.64 -2.26
C LYS A 102 4.62 -3.75 -1.55
N MET A 103 3.85 -3.41 -0.51
CA MET A 103 3.14 -4.40 0.29
C MET A 103 1.87 -4.85 -0.44
N PRO A 104 1.70 -6.17 -0.70
CA PRO A 104 0.46 -6.65 -1.31
C PRO A 104 -0.67 -6.62 -0.29
N LYS A 105 -1.88 -6.21 -0.70
CA LYS A 105 -3.09 -6.49 0.09
C LYS A 105 -3.58 -7.89 -0.25
N VAL A 106 -3.57 -8.78 0.74
CA VAL A 106 -3.91 -10.20 0.55
C VAL A 106 -5.13 -10.54 1.40
N TRP A 107 -6.06 -11.29 0.84
CA TRP A 107 -7.24 -11.80 1.54
C TRP A 107 -7.22 -13.32 1.57
N GLY A 108 -7.44 -13.89 2.75
CA GLY A 108 -7.46 -15.34 2.97
C GLY A 108 -6.08 -15.93 3.27
N SER A 109 -5.92 -17.25 3.02
CA SER A 109 -4.68 -17.97 3.30
C SER A 109 -3.67 -17.78 2.17
N PHE A 110 -2.46 -17.38 2.51
CA PHE A 110 -1.35 -17.24 1.57
C PHE A 110 -0.05 -17.74 2.18
N ARG A 111 0.90 -18.07 1.33
CA ARG A 111 2.27 -18.44 1.70
C ARG A 111 3.24 -17.47 1.04
N MET A 112 4.13 -16.91 1.82
CA MET A 112 5.25 -16.10 1.32
C MET A 112 6.47 -16.98 1.13
N PHE A 113 7.19 -16.75 0.05
CA PHE A 113 8.47 -17.38 -0.23
C PHE A 113 9.38 -16.37 -0.94
N ILE A 114 10.66 -16.68 -1.04
CA ILE A 114 11.62 -15.88 -1.79
C ILE A 114 12.36 -16.76 -2.79
N SER A 115 12.33 -16.35 -4.06
CA SER A 115 12.99 -17.08 -5.15
C SER A 115 13.43 -16.12 -6.25
N PRO A 116 14.64 -16.28 -6.79
CA PRO A 116 15.14 -15.44 -7.89
C PRO A 116 14.40 -15.65 -9.22
N ASP A 117 13.54 -16.66 -9.34
CA ASP A 117 12.78 -16.94 -10.55
C ASP A 117 11.65 -15.95 -10.84
N LEU A 118 11.35 -15.04 -9.89
CA LEU A 118 10.28 -14.04 -9.96
C LEU A 118 8.92 -14.62 -10.38
N SER A 119 8.66 -15.88 -10.02
CA SER A 119 7.37 -16.53 -10.28
C SER A 119 6.41 -16.29 -9.12
N ASN A 120 5.21 -15.85 -9.42
CA ASN A 120 4.08 -15.86 -8.51
C ASN A 120 3.07 -16.91 -8.96
N THR A 121 2.46 -17.61 -8.03
CA THR A 121 1.39 -18.55 -8.33
C THR A 121 0.06 -18.02 -7.80
N GLY A 122 -0.73 -17.45 -8.68
CA GLY A 122 -2.13 -17.09 -8.41
C GLY A 122 -2.40 -15.62 -8.12
N ASN A 123 -3.67 -15.30 -7.97
CA ASN A 123 -4.16 -13.98 -7.63
C ASN A 123 -4.03 -13.73 -6.12
N HIS A 124 -4.00 -12.46 -5.70
CA HIS A 124 -3.93 -12.06 -4.28
C HIS A 124 -5.22 -12.35 -3.49
N ILE A 125 -6.18 -13.04 -4.07
CA ILE A 125 -7.44 -13.44 -3.45
C ILE A 125 -7.50 -14.96 -3.37
N ALA A 126 -7.48 -15.49 -2.14
CA ALA A 126 -7.71 -16.91 -1.90
C ALA A 126 -9.23 -17.20 -1.87
N THR A 127 -9.69 -18.15 -2.68
CA THR A 127 -11.07 -18.63 -2.66
C THR A 127 -11.20 -19.81 -1.71
N ARG A 128 -12.40 -19.98 -1.12
CA ARG A 128 -12.67 -21.09 -0.18
C ARG A 128 -12.45 -22.43 -0.88
N GLY A 129 -11.59 -23.28 -0.29
CA GLY A 129 -11.25 -24.60 -0.82
C GLY A 129 -10.12 -24.62 -1.86
N ALA A 130 -9.61 -23.47 -2.29
CA ALA A 130 -8.41 -23.39 -3.11
C ALA A 130 -7.13 -23.53 -2.25
N PRO A 131 -6.00 -23.99 -2.84
CA PRO A 131 -4.72 -23.96 -2.15
C PRO A 131 -4.33 -22.50 -1.83
N PRO A 132 -3.52 -22.29 -0.75
CA PRO A 132 -3.03 -20.96 -0.40
C PRO A 132 -2.35 -20.28 -1.59
N VAL A 133 -2.64 -18.99 -1.79
CA VAL A 133 -1.92 -18.17 -2.76
C VAL A 133 -0.44 -18.13 -2.37
N GLN A 134 0.44 -18.33 -3.33
CA GLN A 134 1.89 -18.24 -3.11
C GLN A 134 2.40 -16.92 -3.64
N HIS A 135 3.00 -16.12 -2.77
CA HIS A 135 3.56 -14.81 -3.10
C HIS A 135 5.09 -14.83 -2.97
N ASN A 136 5.77 -14.56 -4.09
CA ASN A 136 7.22 -14.39 -4.08
C ASN A 136 7.56 -12.94 -3.67
N ILE A 137 8.25 -12.80 -2.55
CA ILE A 137 8.64 -11.50 -1.98
C ILE A 137 9.41 -10.64 -2.98
N LEU A 138 10.27 -11.23 -3.84
CA LEU A 138 11.00 -10.47 -4.86
C LEU A 138 10.09 -9.81 -5.90
N CYS A 139 8.87 -10.34 -6.12
CA CYS A 139 7.88 -9.71 -6.99
C CYS A 139 7.26 -8.44 -6.39
N SER A 140 7.42 -8.22 -5.08
CA SER A 140 7.02 -6.97 -4.41
C SER A 140 8.08 -5.87 -4.55
N VAL A 141 9.32 -6.21 -4.89
CA VAL A 141 10.41 -5.23 -5.07
C VAL A 141 10.24 -4.56 -6.43
N GLN A 142 9.93 -3.27 -6.43
CA GLN A 142 9.64 -2.54 -7.67
C GLN A 142 10.88 -2.44 -8.55
N GLY A 143 10.72 -2.77 -9.84
CA GLY A 143 11.84 -2.76 -10.80
C GLY A 143 12.81 -3.94 -10.67
N MET A 144 12.55 -4.93 -9.80
CA MET A 144 13.37 -6.13 -9.71
C MET A 144 13.33 -6.91 -11.05
N THR A 145 14.48 -7.08 -11.65
CA THR A 145 14.61 -7.87 -12.88
C THR A 145 15.10 -9.28 -12.59
N PRO A 146 14.82 -10.29 -13.45
CA PRO A 146 15.36 -11.63 -13.28
C PRO A 146 16.89 -11.66 -13.23
N ALA A 147 17.55 -10.78 -13.98
CA ALA A 147 19.01 -10.67 -14.00
C ALA A 147 19.55 -10.16 -12.64
N TYR A 148 18.87 -9.19 -12.02
CA TYR A 148 19.25 -8.67 -10.71
C TYR A 148 18.93 -9.68 -9.60
N ALA A 149 17.75 -10.30 -9.63
CA ALA A 149 17.33 -11.29 -8.66
C ALA A 149 18.32 -12.48 -8.55
N LYS A 150 18.86 -12.95 -9.69
CA LYS A 150 19.85 -14.03 -9.74
C LYS A 150 21.23 -13.63 -9.18
N ARG A 151 21.50 -12.36 -8.99
CA ARG A 151 22.76 -11.86 -8.39
C ARG A 151 22.69 -11.72 -6.88
N LEU A 152 21.49 -11.76 -6.31
CA LEU A 152 21.30 -11.66 -4.86
C LEU A 152 21.89 -12.88 -4.18
N SER A 153 22.71 -12.64 -3.19
CA SER A 153 23.20 -13.67 -2.27
C SER A 153 22.06 -14.19 -1.38
N LYS A 154 22.30 -15.32 -0.73
CA LYS A 154 21.35 -15.86 0.25
C LYS A 154 21.09 -14.89 1.41
N ASP A 155 22.13 -14.21 1.89
CA ASP A 155 21.99 -13.27 3.01
C ASP A 155 21.19 -12.03 2.62
N GLU A 156 21.36 -11.52 1.39
CA GLU A 156 20.55 -10.42 0.87
C GLU A 156 19.08 -10.81 0.68
N MET A 157 18.84 -12.04 0.21
CA MET A 157 17.46 -12.56 0.13
C MET A 157 16.82 -12.69 1.51
N LEU A 158 17.57 -13.15 2.53
CA LEU A 158 17.07 -13.22 3.90
C LEU A 158 16.83 -11.83 4.49
N LEU A 159 17.70 -10.87 4.22
CA LEU A 159 17.52 -9.46 4.60
C LEU A 159 16.24 -8.88 3.97
N LEU A 160 16.05 -9.12 2.66
CA LEU A 160 14.83 -8.71 1.94
C LEU A 160 13.58 -9.34 2.55
N ALA A 161 13.61 -10.64 2.86
CA ALA A 161 12.49 -11.32 3.47
C ALA A 161 12.14 -10.75 4.86
N GLY A 162 13.15 -10.47 5.69
CA GLY A 162 12.97 -9.83 6.99
C GLY A 162 12.37 -8.43 6.87
N ASN A 163 12.91 -7.59 5.99
CA ASN A 163 12.36 -6.25 5.73
C ASN A 163 10.93 -6.29 5.18
N PHE A 164 10.63 -7.27 4.32
CA PHE A 164 9.28 -7.46 3.81
C PHE A 164 8.30 -7.82 4.94
N ILE A 165 8.63 -8.77 5.81
CA ILE A 165 7.76 -9.21 6.90
C ILE A 165 7.51 -8.06 7.88
N ASN A 166 8.57 -7.41 8.35
CA ASN A 166 8.45 -6.27 9.27
C ASN A 166 7.69 -5.11 8.63
N GLY A 167 8.00 -4.82 7.37
CA GLY A 167 7.33 -3.78 6.59
C GLY A 167 5.86 -4.08 6.34
N TYR A 168 5.52 -5.34 6.06
CA TYR A 168 4.14 -5.77 5.89
C TYR A 168 3.31 -5.52 7.15
N GLU A 169 3.79 -5.97 8.30
CA GLU A 169 3.10 -5.75 9.58
C GLU A 169 3.00 -4.27 9.93
N ALA A 170 4.07 -3.50 9.71
CA ALA A 170 4.10 -2.06 9.97
C ALA A 170 3.09 -1.29 9.11
N VAL A 171 3.10 -1.53 7.80
CA VAL A 171 2.21 -0.84 6.85
C VAL A 171 0.76 -1.24 7.04
N MET A 172 0.49 -2.53 7.29
CA MET A 172 -0.87 -3.00 7.63
C MET A 172 -1.35 -2.40 8.95
N CYS A 173 -0.48 -2.30 9.97
CA CYS A 173 -0.82 -1.62 11.21
C CYS A 173 -1.26 -0.18 10.96
N LEU A 174 -0.48 0.58 10.17
CA LEU A 174 -0.80 1.97 9.83
C LEU A 174 -2.11 2.09 9.04
N ASP A 175 -2.37 1.18 8.08
CA ASP A 175 -3.61 1.14 7.28
C ASP A 175 -4.84 0.84 8.15
N ASP A 176 -4.68 -0.01 9.17
CA ASP A 176 -5.75 -0.44 10.07
C ASP A 176 -6.02 0.51 11.24
N LEU A 177 -5.15 1.51 11.50
CA LEU A 177 -5.39 2.49 12.55
C LEU A 177 -6.63 3.33 12.24
N LYS A 178 -7.61 3.36 13.17
CA LYS A 178 -8.88 4.08 13.04
C LYS A 178 -9.26 4.76 14.37
N GLY A 179 -10.29 5.61 14.33
CA GLY A 179 -10.84 6.25 15.50
C GLY A 179 -10.22 7.60 15.88
N HIS A 180 -9.26 8.10 15.09
CA HIS A 180 -8.71 9.45 15.26
C HIS A 180 -8.25 10.01 13.91
N SER A 181 -8.51 11.32 13.64
CA SER A 181 -8.16 11.96 12.35
C SER A 181 -6.66 11.96 12.05
N PHE A 182 -5.81 11.98 13.07
CA PHE A 182 -4.36 11.93 12.87
C PHE A 182 -3.87 10.67 12.17
N PHE A 183 -4.61 9.57 12.22
CA PHE A 183 -4.21 8.35 11.50
C PHE A 183 -4.33 8.52 9.98
N ASP A 184 -5.35 9.25 9.50
CA ASP A 184 -5.48 9.56 8.07
C ASP A 184 -4.33 10.45 7.60
N GLU A 185 -3.99 11.47 8.38
CA GLU A 185 -2.88 12.36 8.11
C GLU A 185 -1.51 11.62 8.19
N ALA A 186 -1.33 10.73 9.17
CA ALA A 186 -0.12 9.92 9.28
C ALA A 186 0.10 9.04 8.04
N ARG A 187 -0.96 8.44 7.47
CA ARG A 187 -0.88 7.68 6.22
C ARG A 187 -0.44 8.55 5.03
N VAL A 188 -0.88 9.80 4.99
CA VAL A 188 -0.44 10.76 3.95
C VAL A 188 1.03 11.09 4.11
N ASP A 189 1.47 11.42 5.34
CA ASP A 189 2.88 11.73 5.62
C ASP A 189 3.78 10.52 5.33
N TYR A 190 3.36 9.31 5.71
CA TYR A 190 4.09 8.08 5.39
C TYR A 190 4.33 7.92 3.89
N ARG A 191 3.29 8.05 3.07
CA ARG A 191 3.41 7.95 1.61
C ARG A 191 4.33 9.01 1.05
N HIS A 192 4.18 10.28 1.47
CA HIS A 192 5.06 11.37 1.03
C HIS A 192 6.51 11.12 1.43
N SER A 193 6.78 10.55 2.61
CA SER A 193 8.14 10.22 3.04
C SER A 193 8.78 9.14 2.15
N VAL A 194 8.03 8.11 1.78
CA VAL A 194 8.46 7.05 0.86
C VAL A 194 8.77 7.63 -0.52
N ASP A 195 7.84 8.41 -1.09
CA ASP A 195 8.00 9.02 -2.42
C ASP A 195 9.21 9.95 -2.48
N ALA A 196 9.37 10.81 -1.46
CA ALA A 196 10.49 11.75 -1.38
C ALA A 196 11.85 11.03 -1.20
N LEU A 197 11.86 9.93 -0.45
CA LEU A 197 13.06 9.10 -0.25
C LEU A 197 13.46 8.40 -1.56
N LEU A 198 12.50 7.81 -2.28
CA LEU A 198 12.76 7.11 -3.54
C LEU A 198 13.23 8.05 -4.67
N THR A 199 12.70 9.27 -4.72
CA THR A 199 13.14 10.27 -5.71
C THR A 199 14.55 10.79 -5.42
N GLY A 200 15.01 10.72 -4.17
CA GLY A 200 16.35 11.16 -3.75
C GLY A 200 16.59 12.68 -3.79
N HIS A 201 15.61 13.46 -4.22
CA HIS A 201 15.75 14.91 -4.38
C HIS A 201 15.29 15.72 -3.17
N GLU A 202 14.39 15.19 -2.37
CA GLU A 202 13.76 15.87 -1.23
C GLU A 202 14.01 15.13 0.10
N LEU A 203 15.25 14.74 0.36
CA LEU A 203 15.61 13.92 1.54
C LEU A 203 15.27 14.59 2.88
N SER A 204 15.39 15.91 2.98
CA SER A 204 14.97 16.67 4.16
C SER A 204 13.46 16.59 4.36
N LYS A 205 12.67 16.63 3.26
CA LYS A 205 11.24 16.46 3.31
C LYS A 205 10.88 15.02 3.70
N ALA A 206 11.52 14.02 3.12
CA ALA A 206 11.34 12.62 3.49
C ALA A 206 11.51 12.41 5.00
N ARG A 207 12.59 12.94 5.56
CA ARG A 207 12.87 12.85 6.99
C ARG A 207 11.85 13.60 7.86
N TRP A 208 11.42 14.79 7.42
CA TRP A 208 10.36 15.55 8.08
C TRP A 208 9.02 14.80 8.08
N ASP A 209 8.59 14.32 6.93
CA ASP A 209 7.31 13.60 6.79
C ASP A 209 7.33 12.29 7.59
N THR A 210 8.48 11.59 7.67
CA THR A 210 8.68 10.44 8.57
C THR A 210 8.43 10.81 10.03
N ALA A 211 9.00 11.92 10.50
CA ALA A 211 8.79 12.40 11.87
C ALA A 211 7.33 12.81 12.13
N GLN A 212 6.68 13.47 11.15
CA GLN A 212 5.27 13.84 11.25
C GLN A 212 4.35 12.62 11.30
N CYS A 213 4.66 11.57 10.53
CA CYS A 213 3.93 10.30 10.61
C CYS A 213 4.02 9.71 12.03
N ALA A 214 5.22 9.59 12.59
CA ALA A 214 5.41 9.07 13.95
C ALA A 214 4.66 9.91 15.00
N GLU A 215 4.81 11.23 14.95
CA GLU A 215 4.13 12.17 15.86
C GLU A 215 2.61 11.97 15.84
N LYS A 216 2.02 11.92 14.63
CA LYS A 216 0.58 11.76 14.45
C LYS A 216 0.07 10.39 14.88
N VAL A 217 0.85 9.33 14.64
CA VAL A 217 0.52 7.99 15.14
C VAL A 217 0.48 7.98 16.67
N LEU A 218 1.52 8.48 17.35
CA LEU A 218 1.59 8.50 18.82
C LEU A 218 0.46 9.34 19.42
N LYS A 219 0.22 10.55 18.90
CA LYS A 219 -0.88 11.41 19.33
C LYS A 219 -2.25 10.79 19.04
N GLY A 220 -2.40 10.17 17.89
CA GLY A 220 -3.63 9.48 17.52
C GLY A 220 -3.96 8.32 18.46
N LEU A 221 -2.96 7.54 18.89
CA LEU A 221 -3.11 6.47 19.87
C LEU A 221 -3.57 7.04 21.22
N LEU A 222 -2.90 8.04 21.73
CA LEU A 222 -3.28 8.70 23.00
C LEU A 222 -4.69 9.30 22.93
N GLY A 223 -4.98 10.08 21.87
CA GLY A 223 -6.26 10.75 21.70
C GLY A 223 -7.43 9.79 21.52
N ARG A 224 -7.25 8.71 20.77
CA ARG A 224 -8.26 7.68 20.59
C ARG A 224 -8.69 7.06 21.93
N ASP A 225 -7.72 6.82 22.82
CA ASP A 225 -7.97 6.18 24.11
C ASP A 225 -8.28 7.22 25.22
N GLY A 226 -8.50 8.49 24.84
CA GLY A 226 -8.95 9.57 25.75
C GLY A 226 -7.85 10.17 26.62
N HIS A 227 -6.58 9.91 26.31
CA HIS A 227 -5.46 10.45 27.06
C HIS A 227 -5.04 11.83 26.51
N ALA A 228 -4.69 12.73 27.43
CA ALA A 228 -4.18 14.05 27.07
C ALA A 228 -2.76 13.97 26.52
N TYR A 229 -2.47 14.78 25.50
CA TYR A 229 -1.14 14.94 24.92
C TYR A 229 -0.87 16.41 24.59
N PRO A 230 0.40 16.86 24.54
CA PRO A 230 0.72 18.24 24.19
C PRO A 230 0.42 18.50 22.70
N THR A 231 -0.35 19.58 22.43
CA THR A 231 -0.77 19.96 21.07
C THR A 231 0.10 21.06 20.45
N SER A 232 0.92 21.73 21.25
CA SER A 232 1.73 22.88 20.82
C SER A 232 3.02 23.01 21.59
N GLY A 233 3.91 23.87 21.11
CA GLY A 233 5.21 24.11 21.70
C GLY A 233 6.20 22.95 21.51
N ARG A 234 7.38 23.05 22.12
CA ARG A 234 8.44 22.06 21.95
C ARG A 234 8.01 20.63 22.30
N LYS A 235 7.28 20.46 23.39
CA LYS A 235 6.80 19.16 23.84
C LYS A 235 5.78 18.54 22.88
N GLY A 236 5.02 19.35 22.13
CA GLY A 236 4.05 18.88 21.15
C GLY A 236 4.69 18.19 19.94
N HIS A 237 5.96 18.41 19.69
CA HIS A 237 6.72 17.83 18.57
C HIS A 237 7.87 16.93 19.05
N ASP A 238 7.94 16.66 20.34
CA ASP A 238 8.95 15.80 20.95
C ASP A 238 8.49 14.34 20.90
N ILE A 239 9.03 13.61 19.93
CA ILE A 239 8.64 12.21 19.66
C ILE A 239 9.02 11.30 20.81
N GLU A 240 10.16 11.55 21.48
CA GLU A 240 10.58 10.77 22.65
C GLU A 240 9.59 10.97 23.80
N HIS A 241 9.23 12.22 24.10
CA HIS A 241 8.21 12.50 25.10
C HIS A 241 6.85 11.90 24.79
N LEU A 242 6.42 11.91 23.52
CA LEU A 242 5.18 11.23 23.10
C LEU A 242 5.29 9.72 23.27
N GLY A 243 6.45 9.12 23.01
CA GLY A 243 6.73 7.72 23.28
C GLY A 243 6.62 7.36 24.75
N ASP A 244 7.14 8.22 25.65
CA ASP A 244 7.03 8.06 27.10
C ASP A 244 5.54 8.07 27.54
N LEU A 245 4.73 8.98 27.00
CA LEU A 245 3.29 9.03 27.27
C LEU A 245 2.56 7.77 26.78
N VAL A 246 2.92 7.26 25.61
CA VAL A 246 2.36 5.99 25.08
C VAL A 246 2.75 4.82 26.00
N LYS A 247 3.98 4.78 26.49
CA LYS A 247 4.40 3.77 27.47
C LYS A 247 3.63 3.91 28.79
N GLU A 248 3.50 5.12 29.32
CA GLU A 248 2.82 5.39 30.58
C GLU A 248 1.32 5.04 30.53
N HIS A 249 0.63 5.44 29.46
CA HIS A 249 -0.82 5.35 29.39
C HIS A 249 -1.31 4.07 28.71
N LEU A 250 -0.57 3.55 27.73
CA LEU A 250 -0.99 2.41 26.93
C LEU A 250 -0.15 1.15 27.19
N GLY A 251 0.91 1.25 28.01
CA GLY A 251 1.78 0.11 28.33
C GLY A 251 2.65 -0.37 27.16
N ILE A 252 2.76 0.42 26.08
CA ILE A 252 3.54 0.06 24.89
C ILE A 252 4.93 0.68 24.99
N ASP A 253 5.94 -0.15 25.18
CA ASP A 253 7.34 0.28 25.29
C ASP A 253 8.01 0.36 23.92
N LEU A 254 8.26 1.59 23.45
CA LEU A 254 8.90 1.86 22.17
C LEU A 254 10.40 2.15 22.40
N PRO A 255 11.31 1.61 21.55
CA PRO A 255 12.75 1.83 21.71
C PRO A 255 13.14 3.30 21.60
N THR A 256 13.72 3.89 22.64
CA THR A 256 14.16 5.29 22.66
C THR A 256 15.13 5.58 21.53
N ALA A 257 16.00 4.62 21.16
CA ALA A 257 16.93 4.79 20.04
C ALA A 257 16.20 5.02 18.71
N ASP A 258 15.09 4.30 18.44
CA ASP A 258 14.30 4.48 17.22
C ASP A 258 13.52 5.81 17.27
N LEU A 259 12.95 6.18 18.42
CA LEU A 259 12.28 7.46 18.60
C LEU A 259 13.24 8.64 18.34
N ALA A 260 14.47 8.58 18.85
CA ALA A 260 15.51 9.57 18.61
C ALA A 260 15.93 9.68 17.14
N VAL A 261 16.04 8.54 16.43
CA VAL A 261 16.38 8.51 15.00
C VAL A 261 15.26 9.09 14.13
N VAL A 262 14.01 8.82 14.47
CA VAL A 262 12.84 9.39 13.79
C VAL A 262 12.68 10.87 14.08
N HIS A 263 13.09 11.35 15.25
CA HIS A 263 12.96 12.76 15.60
C HIS A 263 13.67 13.68 14.59
N CYS A 264 12.99 14.73 14.18
CA CYS A 264 13.47 15.67 13.18
C CYS A 264 13.29 17.13 13.65
N SER A 265 14.38 17.88 13.63
CA SER A 265 14.39 19.31 13.98
C SER A 265 13.57 20.11 12.95
N PRO A 266 12.83 21.15 13.38
CA PRO A 266 12.17 22.09 12.44
C PRO A 266 13.15 22.75 11.46
N ALA A 267 14.44 22.86 11.78
CA ALA A 267 15.48 23.37 10.90
C ALA A 267 15.58 22.56 9.58
N VAL A 268 15.34 21.26 9.64
CA VAL A 268 15.29 20.36 8.46
C VAL A 268 14.12 20.74 7.55
N ARG A 269 12.94 21.01 8.14
CA ARG A 269 11.75 21.42 7.38
C ARG A 269 11.98 22.71 6.59
N TYR A 270 12.65 23.68 7.20
CA TYR A 270 12.88 24.99 6.58
C TYR A 270 14.16 25.05 5.73
N GLY A 271 14.79 23.91 5.45
CA GLY A 271 15.98 23.82 4.62
C GLY A 271 17.25 24.41 5.24
N GLN A 272 17.23 24.70 6.54
CA GLN A 272 18.40 25.18 7.29
C GLN A 272 19.40 24.04 7.54
N GLU A 273 18.90 22.83 7.65
CA GLU A 273 19.67 21.60 7.73
C GLU A 273 19.31 20.68 6.57
N ARG A 274 20.32 20.15 5.88
CA ARG A 274 20.13 19.17 4.81
C ARG A 274 20.29 17.75 5.35
N SER A 275 19.40 16.87 4.97
CA SER A 275 19.50 15.45 5.28
C SER A 275 20.25 14.69 4.19
N THR A 276 21.04 13.70 4.57
CA THR A 276 21.63 12.74 3.63
C THR A 276 20.66 11.57 3.37
N THR A 277 20.95 10.76 2.36
CA THR A 277 20.18 9.54 2.05
C THR A 277 20.19 8.58 3.23
N GLU A 278 21.35 8.40 3.86
CA GLU A 278 21.51 7.51 5.02
C GLU A 278 20.67 7.98 6.22
N GLN A 279 20.62 9.28 6.47
CA GLN A 279 19.81 9.83 7.56
C GLN A 279 18.31 9.68 7.29
N ALA A 280 17.87 9.92 6.05
CA ALA A 280 16.47 9.79 5.68
C ALA A 280 16.03 8.31 5.68
N LEU A 281 16.88 7.41 5.17
CA LEU A 281 16.63 5.96 5.19
C LEU A 281 16.61 5.43 6.63
N ALA A 282 17.57 5.81 7.47
CA ALA A 282 17.60 5.37 8.87
C ALA A 282 16.34 5.82 9.64
N ALA A 283 15.84 7.03 9.40
CA ALA A 283 14.59 7.51 9.99
C ALA A 283 13.39 6.69 9.51
N HIS A 284 13.31 6.39 8.19
CA HIS A 284 12.27 5.54 7.63
C HIS A 284 12.29 4.13 8.23
N GLU A 285 13.46 3.48 8.29
CA GLU A 285 13.62 2.16 8.90
C GLU A 285 13.24 2.14 10.38
N ALA A 286 13.60 3.19 11.14
CA ALA A 286 13.21 3.32 12.53
C ALA A 286 11.68 3.47 12.68
N LEU A 287 11.03 4.27 11.83
CA LEU A 287 9.56 4.36 11.80
C LEU A 287 8.90 3.01 11.49
N VAL A 288 9.42 2.26 10.52
CA VAL A 288 8.91 0.91 10.19
C VAL A 288 9.03 -0.02 11.40
N ARG A 289 10.16 0.01 12.14
CA ARG A 289 10.31 -0.78 13.39
C ARG A 289 9.32 -0.36 14.48
N LEU A 290 9.09 0.94 14.66
CA LEU A 290 8.10 1.43 15.63
C LEU A 290 6.67 0.97 15.26
N LEU A 291 6.29 1.09 14.00
CA LEU A 291 4.98 0.63 13.51
C LEU A 291 4.82 -0.90 13.63
N HIS A 292 5.87 -1.67 13.36
CA HIS A 292 5.89 -3.12 13.56
C HIS A 292 5.69 -3.50 15.04
N LEU A 293 6.36 -2.83 15.97
CA LEU A 293 6.16 -3.05 17.40
C LEU A 293 4.72 -2.70 17.85
N LEU A 294 4.15 -1.62 17.30
CA LEU A 294 2.74 -1.28 17.52
C LEU A 294 1.80 -2.37 16.98
N ALA A 295 2.11 -2.97 15.82
CA ALA A 295 1.34 -4.09 15.29
C ALA A 295 1.37 -5.29 16.26
N GLN A 296 2.54 -5.65 16.77
CA GLN A 296 2.71 -6.74 17.73
C GLN A 296 1.97 -6.46 19.05
N ALA A 297 2.05 -5.24 19.59
CA ALA A 297 1.33 -4.86 20.79
C ALA A 297 -0.19 -4.99 20.61
N ARG A 298 -0.75 -4.67 19.43
CA ARG A 298 -2.18 -4.85 19.11
C ARG A 298 -2.62 -6.31 19.18
N VAL A 299 -1.81 -7.23 18.72
CA VAL A 299 -2.13 -8.68 18.74
C VAL A 299 -2.22 -9.21 20.16
N HIS A 300 -1.46 -8.64 21.11
CA HIS A 300 -1.45 -9.07 22.51
C HIS A 300 -2.54 -8.41 23.37
N HIS A 301 -3.09 -7.29 22.93
CA HIS A 301 -4.19 -6.60 23.61
C HIS A 301 -5.54 -6.98 22.98
N THR A 302 -6.14 -8.08 23.44
CA THR A 302 -7.43 -8.64 22.96
C THR A 302 -8.67 -7.77 23.24
N HIS A 303 -8.51 -6.51 23.62
CA HIS A 303 -9.59 -5.54 23.87
C HIS A 303 -9.69 -4.42 22.82
N TRP A 304 -9.18 -4.66 21.63
CA TRP A 304 -9.43 -3.76 20.52
C TRP A 304 -10.88 -4.00 20.04
N PRO A 305 -11.77 -3.01 20.05
CA PRO A 305 -13.12 -3.22 19.54
C PRO A 305 -13.04 -3.68 18.09
N ASP A 306 -13.74 -4.78 17.78
CA ASP A 306 -13.96 -5.21 16.40
C ASP A 306 -14.57 -4.06 15.59
N PRO A 307 -14.23 -3.96 14.30
CA PRO A 307 -14.69 -2.88 13.44
C PRO A 307 -16.20 -2.85 13.24
#